data_d1ede442a89900426016f0b6aa0bc049
#
_entry.id   d1ede442a89900426016f0b6aa0bc049
#
_cell.length_a   1.000
_cell.length_b   1.000
_cell.length_c   1.000
_cell.angle_alpha   90.00
_cell.angle_beta   90.00
_cell.angle_gamma   90.00
#
_symmetry.space_group_name_H-M   'P 1'
#
loop_
_entity.id
_entity.type
_entity.pdbx_description
1 polymer ?
#
loop_
_entity_poly.entity_id
_entity_poly.type
_entity_poly.pdbx_seq_one_letter_code
_entity_poly.pdbx_strand_id
1 'polypeptide(L)'
;VTTGSGQYEAQKIVNAAGAWGDEIAQLAGLPKIGLTPFRRSVARLSAPGGQAVQGWPMLFGPGERWYAKPDAGGLIVSLAEETPSPPMDAWAHDIDLAEALSRYQDYVTEPVTRPVASWAGLRTFAPDRNLVLGPAPQDDSFVWCVGQGGYGFFTAPAASQLVADTVVGNKPDYSADILAELSPSRFLD
;
A
#
# COMPACT_ATOMS: atom_id res chain seq x y z
N VAL A 1 -4.40 19.52 -15.94
CA VAL A 1 -3.77 19.52 -14.62
C VAL A 1 -2.78 20.67 -14.53
N THR A 2 -2.91 21.48 -13.47
CA THR A 2 -1.97 22.58 -13.20
C THR A 2 -1.09 22.21 -12.00
N THR A 3 0.21 22.35 -12.15
CA THR A 3 1.21 22.07 -11.12
C THR A 3 2.14 23.28 -10.93
N GLY A 4 3.02 23.22 -9.94
CA GLY A 4 4.06 24.24 -9.76
C GLY A 4 5.05 24.35 -10.94
N SER A 5 5.16 23.31 -11.77
CA SER A 5 6.05 23.26 -12.94
C SER A 5 5.37 23.57 -14.28
N GLY A 6 4.04 23.70 -14.32
CA GLY A 6 3.32 24.02 -15.54
C GLY A 6 1.90 23.44 -15.60
N GLN A 7 1.30 23.63 -16.79
CA GLN A 7 -0.03 23.11 -17.11
C GLN A 7 0.11 21.96 -18.12
N TYR A 8 -0.63 20.88 -17.88
CA TYR A 8 -0.64 19.68 -18.71
C TYR A 8 -2.07 19.35 -19.12
N GLU A 9 -2.24 19.04 -20.39
CA GLU A 9 -3.49 18.60 -20.99
C GLU A 9 -3.37 17.13 -21.40
N ALA A 10 -4.39 16.32 -21.10
CA ALA A 10 -4.46 14.91 -21.47
C ALA A 10 -5.92 14.50 -21.67
N GLN A 11 -6.14 13.47 -22.46
CA GLN A 11 -7.47 12.89 -22.66
C GLN A 11 -7.94 12.10 -21.44
N LYS A 12 -7.01 11.50 -20.69
CA LYS A 12 -7.28 10.77 -19.48
C LYS A 12 -6.25 11.08 -18.39
N ILE A 13 -6.69 11.04 -17.15
CA ILE A 13 -5.85 11.20 -15.95
C ILE A 13 -5.95 9.92 -15.13
N VAL A 14 -4.81 9.35 -14.76
CA VAL A 14 -4.76 8.22 -13.83
C VAL A 14 -4.42 8.74 -12.43
N ASN A 15 -5.37 8.58 -11.51
CA ASN A 15 -5.16 8.89 -10.10
C ASN A 15 -4.49 7.68 -9.40
N ALA A 16 -3.19 7.70 -9.30
CA ALA A 16 -2.38 6.72 -8.59
C ALA A 16 -1.74 7.33 -7.33
N ALA A 17 -2.44 8.28 -6.69
CA ALA A 17 -1.90 9.12 -5.62
C ALA A 17 -1.90 8.43 -4.23
N GLY A 18 -2.20 7.14 -4.14
CA GLY A 18 -2.14 6.38 -2.89
C GLY A 18 -2.97 7.01 -1.78
N ALA A 19 -2.32 7.47 -0.71
CA ALA A 19 -2.99 8.09 0.43
C ALA A 19 -3.76 9.38 0.08
N TRP A 20 -3.31 10.10 -0.94
CA TRP A 20 -3.92 11.35 -1.41
C TRP A 20 -5.00 11.14 -2.49
N GLY A 21 -5.38 9.89 -2.77
CA GLY A 21 -6.32 9.58 -3.84
C GLY A 21 -7.65 10.33 -3.74
N ASP A 22 -8.23 10.41 -2.58
CA ASP A 22 -9.49 11.14 -2.34
C ASP A 22 -9.32 12.68 -2.48
N GLU A 23 -8.16 13.22 -2.10
CA GLU A 23 -7.86 14.64 -2.28
C GLU A 23 -7.73 15.01 -3.75
N ILE A 24 -7.06 14.17 -4.54
CA ILE A 24 -6.92 14.35 -5.99
C ILE A 24 -8.29 14.25 -6.68
N ALA A 25 -9.15 13.34 -6.26
CA ALA A 25 -10.52 13.25 -6.77
C ALA A 25 -11.32 14.52 -6.50
N GLN A 26 -11.23 15.05 -5.28
CA GLN A 26 -11.91 16.31 -4.94
C GLN A 26 -11.40 17.50 -5.77
N LEU A 27 -10.08 17.57 -6.03
CA LEU A 27 -9.51 18.59 -6.93
C LEU A 27 -10.03 18.47 -8.36
N ALA A 28 -10.39 17.26 -8.78
CA ALA A 28 -11.02 17.00 -10.08
C ALA A 28 -12.56 17.19 -10.07
N GLY A 29 -13.15 17.60 -8.94
CA GLY A 29 -14.60 17.77 -8.80
C GLY A 29 -15.37 16.47 -8.60
N LEU A 30 -14.69 15.38 -8.27
CA LEU A 30 -15.28 14.06 -8.06
C LEU A 30 -15.47 13.74 -6.57
N PRO A 31 -16.41 12.87 -6.21
CA PRO A 31 -16.63 12.45 -4.84
C PRO A 31 -15.45 11.62 -4.32
N LYS A 32 -15.29 11.61 -2.99
CA LYS A 32 -14.39 10.70 -2.30
C LYS A 32 -14.92 9.27 -2.37
N ILE A 33 -14.01 8.30 -2.41
CA ILE A 33 -14.33 6.88 -2.23
C ILE A 33 -14.36 6.50 -0.74
N GLY A 34 -13.66 7.25 0.11
CA GLY A 34 -13.48 6.95 1.53
C GLY A 34 -12.18 6.19 1.79
N LEU A 35 -11.14 6.51 1.06
CA LEU A 35 -9.82 5.92 1.25
C LEU A 35 -9.28 6.21 2.65
N THR A 36 -8.79 5.16 3.32
CA THR A 36 -8.17 5.28 4.64
C THR A 36 -6.73 4.82 4.59
N PRO A 37 -5.76 5.73 4.75
CA PRO A 37 -4.37 5.37 4.93
C PRO A 37 -4.13 4.82 6.34
N PHE A 38 -3.32 3.76 6.44
CA PHE A 38 -2.87 3.18 7.70
C PHE A 38 -1.36 3.17 7.75
N ARG A 39 -0.80 3.70 8.84
CA ARG A 39 0.65 3.69 9.06
C ARG A 39 1.11 2.26 9.31
N ARG A 40 2.28 1.94 8.74
CA ARG A 40 3.01 0.71 8.98
C ARG A 40 4.48 1.04 9.23
N SER A 41 4.93 0.83 10.48
CA SER A 41 6.31 1.04 10.92
C SER A 41 7.14 -0.24 10.73
N VAL A 42 8.39 -0.05 10.37
CA VAL A 42 9.33 -1.14 10.09
C VAL A 42 10.69 -0.83 10.71
N ALA A 43 11.26 -1.78 11.41
CA ALA A 43 12.66 -1.77 11.83
C ALA A 43 13.48 -2.73 10.95
N ARG A 44 14.67 -2.33 10.52
CA ARG A 44 15.65 -3.23 9.89
C ARG A 44 16.72 -3.59 10.91
N LEU A 45 16.94 -4.90 11.07
CA LEU A 45 17.96 -5.49 11.93
C LEU A 45 19.09 -6.07 11.09
N SER A 46 20.28 -6.15 11.66
CA SER A 46 21.34 -7.00 11.11
C SER A 46 20.89 -8.46 11.11
N ALA A 47 21.48 -9.28 10.25
CA ALA A 47 21.22 -10.71 10.22
C ALA A 47 21.51 -11.36 11.60
N PRO A 48 20.58 -12.15 12.16
CA PRO A 48 20.78 -12.81 13.46
C PRO A 48 22.02 -13.69 13.41
N GLY A 49 22.92 -13.53 14.40
CA GLY A 49 24.16 -14.31 14.49
C GLY A 49 25.06 -14.22 13.26
N GLY A 50 24.89 -13.22 12.39
CA GLY A 50 25.63 -13.09 11.12
C GLY A 50 25.26 -14.13 10.05
N GLN A 51 24.11 -14.78 10.18
CA GLN A 51 23.66 -15.84 9.26
C GLN A 51 23.26 -15.27 7.88
N ALA A 52 23.36 -16.12 6.85
CA ALA A 52 22.86 -15.78 5.51
C ALA A 52 21.33 -15.93 5.49
N VAL A 53 20.62 -14.82 5.59
CA VAL A 53 19.14 -14.78 5.72
C VAL A 53 18.39 -14.71 4.39
N GLN A 54 19.08 -14.55 3.25
CA GLN A 54 18.46 -14.29 1.94
C GLN A 54 17.47 -15.36 1.49
N GLY A 55 17.67 -16.60 1.93
CA GLY A 55 16.81 -17.74 1.63
C GLY A 55 15.73 -18.02 2.68
N TRP A 56 15.64 -17.20 3.72
CA TRP A 56 14.65 -17.42 4.76
C TRP A 56 13.24 -17.06 4.29
N PRO A 57 12.23 -17.80 4.74
CA PRO A 57 10.84 -17.42 4.47
C PRO A 57 10.48 -16.15 5.27
N MET A 58 9.37 -15.55 4.90
CA MET A 58 8.71 -14.58 5.74
C MET A 58 8.15 -15.29 6.98
N LEU A 59 8.39 -14.73 8.14
CA LEU A 59 7.94 -15.24 9.45
C LEU A 59 6.77 -14.39 9.94
N PHE A 60 5.74 -15.04 10.43
CA PHE A 60 4.62 -14.38 11.11
C PHE A 60 4.53 -14.84 12.55
N GLY A 61 4.36 -13.91 13.46
CA GLY A 61 4.02 -14.22 14.84
C GLY A 61 2.61 -14.80 14.98
N PRO A 62 2.32 -15.53 16.04
CA PRO A 62 0.97 -16.02 16.30
C PRO A 62 -0.07 -14.92 16.27
N GLY A 63 -1.17 -15.14 15.54
CA GLY A 63 -2.23 -14.16 15.34
C GLY A 63 -1.80 -12.96 14.48
N GLU A 64 -0.74 -13.11 13.66
CA GLU A 64 -0.22 -12.07 12.75
C GLU A 64 0.15 -10.74 13.46
N ARG A 65 0.51 -10.84 14.74
CA ARG A 65 0.78 -9.66 15.58
C ARG A 65 2.15 -9.03 15.36
N TRP A 66 3.00 -9.65 14.53
CA TRP A 66 4.26 -9.15 13.99
C TRP A 66 4.66 -10.01 12.81
N TYR A 67 5.55 -9.49 11.98
CA TYR A 67 6.22 -10.29 10.97
C TYR A 67 7.69 -9.90 10.84
N ALA A 68 8.49 -10.85 10.35
CA ALA A 68 9.86 -10.59 9.91
C ALA A 68 10.11 -11.20 8.55
N LYS A 69 10.93 -10.56 7.73
CA LYS A 69 11.35 -11.13 6.45
C LYS A 69 12.75 -10.64 6.07
N PRO A 70 13.48 -11.41 5.23
CA PRO A 70 14.77 -10.98 4.68
C PRO A 70 14.65 -9.64 3.92
N ASP A 71 15.62 -8.77 4.15
CA ASP A 71 15.77 -7.50 3.45
C ASP A 71 17.23 -7.04 3.47
N ALA A 72 17.81 -6.80 2.28
CA ALA A 72 19.15 -6.24 2.11
C ALA A 72 20.23 -6.85 3.03
N GLY A 73 20.24 -8.17 3.14
CA GLY A 73 21.22 -8.91 3.95
C GLY A 73 20.93 -8.95 5.46
N GLY A 74 19.83 -8.36 5.90
CA GLY A 74 19.31 -8.42 7.26
C GLY A 74 17.86 -8.87 7.29
N LEU A 75 17.14 -8.51 8.35
CA LEU A 75 15.71 -8.72 8.49
C LEU A 75 14.98 -7.40 8.70
N ILE A 76 13.83 -7.24 8.09
CA ILE A 76 12.85 -6.25 8.54
C ILE A 76 11.89 -6.89 9.53
N VAL A 77 11.54 -6.15 10.57
CA VAL A 77 10.57 -6.54 11.60
C VAL A 77 9.51 -5.45 11.70
N SER A 78 8.24 -5.83 11.75
CA SER A 78 7.11 -4.91 11.88
C SER A 78 6.06 -5.46 12.84
N LEU A 79 5.41 -4.56 13.58
CA LEU A 79 4.29 -4.88 14.45
C LEU A 79 3.04 -5.35 13.68
N ALA A 80 3.01 -5.10 12.36
CA ALA A 80 1.82 -5.29 11.53
C ALA A 80 0.65 -4.38 11.93
N GLU A 81 0.93 -3.24 12.56
CA GLU A 81 -0.08 -2.27 12.97
C GLU A 81 -0.86 -1.67 11.78
N GLU A 82 -2.10 -1.32 12.05
CA GLU A 82 -2.98 -0.56 11.15
C GLU A 82 -3.53 0.65 11.90
N THR A 83 -2.67 1.62 12.16
CA THR A 83 -3.06 2.88 12.80
C THR A 83 -3.50 3.86 11.73
N PRO A 84 -4.77 4.33 11.73
CA PRO A 84 -5.24 5.32 10.78
C PRO A 84 -4.37 6.57 10.83
N SER A 85 -4.08 7.14 9.67
CA SER A 85 -3.24 8.32 9.51
C SER A 85 -3.83 9.23 8.44
N PRO A 86 -3.72 10.55 8.56
CA PRO A 86 -3.95 11.43 7.41
C PRO A 86 -2.89 11.14 6.32
N PRO A 87 -3.18 11.52 5.07
CA PRO A 87 -2.16 11.53 4.02
C PRO A 87 -0.98 12.40 4.45
N MET A 88 0.22 11.82 4.52
CA MET A 88 1.43 12.52 4.96
C MET A 88 2.68 11.71 4.59
N ASP A 89 3.83 12.35 4.67
CA ASP A 89 5.11 11.65 4.67
C ASP A 89 5.31 11.00 6.05
N ALA A 90 5.06 9.70 6.13
CA ALA A 90 4.94 8.97 7.39
C ALA A 90 6.32 8.60 7.94
N TRP A 91 6.47 8.70 9.25
CA TRP A 91 7.64 8.21 10.01
C TRP A 91 7.25 7.13 11.00
N ALA A 92 8.22 6.29 11.34
CA ALA A 92 8.04 5.23 12.32
C ALA A 92 7.87 5.81 13.74
N HIS A 93 6.97 5.23 14.51
CA HIS A 93 6.83 5.55 15.92
C HIS A 93 7.69 4.60 16.77
N ASP A 94 8.46 5.16 17.67
CA ASP A 94 9.40 4.38 18.53
C ASP A 94 8.68 3.32 19.37
N ILE A 95 7.46 3.61 19.83
CA ILE A 95 6.66 2.67 20.62
C ILE A 95 6.27 1.46 19.76
N ASP A 96 5.80 1.68 18.52
CA ASP A 96 5.43 0.61 17.59
C ASP A 96 6.65 -0.26 17.25
N LEU A 97 7.81 0.38 17.05
CA LEU A 97 9.07 -0.33 16.80
C LEU A 97 9.51 -1.15 18.01
N ALA A 98 9.47 -0.57 19.21
CA ALA A 98 9.86 -1.26 20.43
C ALA A 98 8.96 -2.47 20.69
N GLU A 99 7.65 -2.34 20.49
CA GLU A 99 6.70 -3.45 20.63
C GLU A 99 6.93 -4.55 19.59
N ALA A 100 7.16 -4.17 18.32
CA ALA A 100 7.47 -5.13 17.27
C ALA A 100 8.71 -5.96 17.59
N LEU A 101 9.77 -5.30 18.04
CA LEU A 101 11.03 -5.95 18.40
C LEU A 101 10.91 -6.80 19.65
N SER A 102 10.16 -6.37 20.66
CA SER A 102 9.87 -7.15 21.85
C SER A 102 9.12 -8.43 21.52
N ARG A 103 8.05 -8.33 20.71
CA ARG A 103 7.28 -9.50 20.27
C ARG A 103 8.11 -10.47 19.42
N TYR A 104 8.96 -9.94 18.54
CA TYR A 104 9.87 -10.76 17.75
C TYR A 104 10.88 -11.47 18.63
N GLN A 105 11.45 -10.79 19.64
CA GLN A 105 12.43 -11.36 20.58
C GLN A 105 11.89 -12.58 21.33
N ASP A 106 10.60 -12.65 21.63
CA ASP A 106 9.96 -13.78 22.32
C ASP A 106 10.02 -15.10 21.53
N TYR A 107 10.29 -15.03 20.22
CA TYR A 107 10.26 -16.19 19.31
C TYR A 107 11.62 -16.53 18.68
N VAL A 108 12.66 -15.79 19.03
CA VAL A 108 14.01 -16.01 18.48
C VAL A 108 15.05 -16.19 19.57
N THR A 109 16.06 -16.99 19.28
CA THR A 109 17.15 -17.30 20.22
C THR A 109 18.25 -16.24 20.22
N GLU A 110 18.45 -15.59 19.06
CA GLU A 110 19.45 -14.54 18.93
C GLU A 110 18.94 -13.23 19.53
N PRO A 111 19.77 -12.52 20.30
CA PRO A 111 19.37 -11.25 20.88
C PRO A 111 19.02 -10.22 19.81
N VAL A 112 17.88 -9.54 19.99
CA VAL A 112 17.52 -8.41 19.15
C VAL A 112 18.44 -7.25 19.46
N THR A 113 19.13 -6.78 18.43
CA THR A 113 20.08 -5.68 18.53
C THR A 113 19.40 -4.35 18.13
N ARG A 114 20.14 -3.25 18.27
CA ARG A 114 19.66 -1.94 17.83
C ARG A 114 19.35 -1.99 16.32
N PRO A 115 18.18 -1.47 15.89
CA PRO A 115 17.87 -1.33 14.46
C PRO A 115 18.94 -0.54 13.71
N VAL A 116 19.31 -1.00 12.52
CA VAL A 116 20.23 -0.29 11.63
C VAL A 116 19.51 0.80 10.84
N ALA A 117 18.19 0.66 10.68
CA ALA A 117 17.32 1.65 10.09
C ALA A 117 15.88 1.44 10.54
N SER A 118 15.07 2.50 10.49
CA SER A 118 13.63 2.43 10.68
C SER A 118 12.94 3.41 9.72
N TRP A 119 11.74 3.06 9.29
CA TRP A 119 10.89 3.91 8.48
C TRP A 119 9.42 3.54 8.66
N ALA A 120 8.53 4.35 8.13
CA ALA A 120 7.14 3.99 7.96
C ALA A 120 6.65 4.30 6.57
N GLY A 121 5.54 3.69 6.20
CA GLY A 121 4.78 3.99 4.99
C GLY A 121 3.29 3.96 5.28
N LEU A 122 2.51 4.47 4.34
CA LEU A 122 1.06 4.41 4.39
C LEU A 122 0.56 3.30 3.49
N ARG A 123 -0.28 2.43 4.04
CA ARG A 123 -1.05 1.43 3.32
C ARG A 123 -2.47 1.93 3.21
N THR A 124 -2.88 2.29 2.02
CA THR A 124 -4.18 2.92 1.80
C THR A 124 -5.19 1.89 1.32
N PHE A 125 -6.30 1.80 2.02
CA PHE A 125 -7.38 0.88 1.71
C PHE A 125 -8.65 1.65 1.34
N ALA A 126 -9.42 1.08 0.43
CA ALA A 126 -10.83 1.43 0.24
C ALA A 126 -11.68 0.85 1.40
N PRO A 127 -12.94 1.28 1.59
CA PRO A 127 -13.80 0.81 2.69
C PRO A 127 -13.96 -0.71 2.75
N ASP A 128 -14.03 -1.37 1.59
CA ASP A 128 -14.14 -2.83 1.45
C ASP A 128 -12.81 -3.55 1.38
N ARG A 129 -11.70 -2.81 1.44
CA ARG A 129 -10.31 -3.28 1.38
C ARG A 129 -9.88 -3.88 0.04
N ASN A 130 -10.70 -3.83 -1.00
CA ASN A 130 -10.31 -4.19 -2.36
C ASN A 130 -9.64 -3.01 -3.08
N LEU A 131 -8.82 -3.30 -4.08
CA LEU A 131 -8.24 -2.28 -4.95
C LEU A 131 -9.36 -1.53 -5.69
N VAL A 132 -9.11 -0.28 -6.04
CA VAL A 132 -10.02 0.53 -6.85
C VAL A 132 -9.33 0.84 -8.17
N LEU A 133 -9.78 0.16 -9.22
CA LEU A 133 -9.19 0.21 -10.56
C LEU A 133 -10.30 0.44 -11.59
N GLY A 134 -10.14 1.48 -12.40
CA GLY A 134 -11.07 1.76 -13.50
C GLY A 134 -11.55 3.20 -13.56
N PRO A 135 -12.39 3.54 -14.55
CA PRO A 135 -12.88 4.89 -14.76
C PRO A 135 -13.85 5.31 -13.66
N ALA A 136 -13.81 6.58 -13.31
CA ALA A 136 -14.80 7.14 -12.40
C ALA A 136 -16.18 7.13 -13.08
N PRO A 137 -17.26 6.73 -12.38
CA PRO A 137 -18.58 6.64 -12.97
C PRO A 137 -19.17 7.98 -13.44
N GLN A 138 -18.66 9.07 -12.85
CA GLN A 138 -19.09 10.44 -13.19
C GLN A 138 -18.29 11.05 -14.34
N ASP A 139 -17.07 10.54 -14.60
CA ASP A 139 -16.16 11.06 -15.62
C ASP A 139 -15.17 9.96 -16.03
N ASP A 140 -15.36 9.37 -17.19
CA ASP A 140 -14.54 8.28 -17.73
C ASP A 140 -13.12 8.71 -18.12
N SER A 141 -12.86 10.01 -18.15
CA SER A 141 -11.52 10.57 -18.33
C SER A 141 -10.66 10.50 -17.06
N PHE A 142 -11.28 10.30 -15.89
CA PHE A 142 -10.59 10.11 -14.62
C PHE A 142 -10.56 8.63 -14.25
N VAL A 143 -9.37 8.05 -14.21
CA VAL A 143 -9.16 6.62 -13.95
C VAL A 143 -8.52 6.42 -12.58
N TRP A 144 -9.16 5.64 -11.73
CA TRP A 144 -8.65 5.27 -10.42
C TRP A 144 -7.63 4.14 -10.50
N CYS A 145 -6.54 4.26 -9.73
CA CYS A 145 -5.54 3.23 -9.48
C CYS A 145 -5.06 3.35 -8.03
N VAL A 146 -5.95 3.07 -7.08
CA VAL A 146 -5.73 3.29 -5.64
C VAL A 146 -6.21 2.12 -4.80
N GLY A 147 -6.10 2.23 -3.49
CA GLY A 147 -6.58 1.19 -2.57
C GLY A 147 -5.67 -0.04 -2.53
N GLN A 148 -4.38 0.09 -2.86
CA GLN A 148 -3.42 -1.02 -2.98
C GLN A 148 -3.16 -1.74 -1.65
N GLY A 149 -3.46 -1.11 -0.53
CA GLY A 149 -3.34 -1.69 0.80
C GLY A 149 -1.94 -2.25 1.09
N GLY A 150 -1.92 -3.50 1.58
CA GLY A 150 -0.69 -4.24 1.88
C GLY A 150 -0.15 -5.10 0.74
N TYR A 151 -0.85 -5.20 -0.41
CA TYR A 151 -0.53 -6.15 -1.49
C TYR A 151 -0.26 -5.50 -2.84
N GLY A 152 -0.11 -4.18 -2.88
CA GLY A 152 0.13 -3.47 -4.13
C GLY A 152 1.33 -3.97 -4.93
N PHE A 153 2.42 -4.34 -4.26
CA PHE A 153 3.59 -4.91 -4.92
C PHE A 153 3.27 -6.26 -5.58
N PHE A 154 2.52 -7.12 -4.87
CA PHE A 154 2.14 -8.44 -5.36
C PHE A 154 1.15 -8.38 -6.53
N THR A 155 0.19 -7.44 -6.47
CA THR A 155 -0.86 -7.29 -7.49
C THR A 155 -0.46 -6.38 -8.65
N ALA A 156 0.68 -5.68 -8.55
CA ALA A 156 1.09 -4.66 -9.53
C ALA A 156 1.03 -5.11 -11.00
N PRO A 157 1.50 -6.33 -11.38
CA PRO A 157 1.47 -6.73 -12.79
C PRO A 157 0.03 -6.76 -13.36
N ALA A 158 -0.90 -7.39 -12.63
CA ALA A 158 -2.30 -7.49 -13.04
C ALA A 158 -3.04 -6.15 -12.97
N ALA A 159 -2.85 -5.41 -11.87
CA ALA A 159 -3.48 -4.12 -11.67
C ALA A 159 -3.03 -3.09 -12.71
N SER A 160 -1.73 -3.03 -13.04
CA SER A 160 -1.21 -2.12 -14.04
C SER A 160 -1.70 -2.48 -15.45
N GLN A 161 -1.80 -3.77 -15.79
CA GLN A 161 -2.35 -4.20 -17.08
C GLN A 161 -3.82 -3.78 -17.21
N LEU A 162 -4.64 -4.03 -16.17
CA LEU A 162 -6.05 -3.62 -16.16
C LEU A 162 -6.22 -2.11 -16.37
N VAL A 163 -5.42 -1.30 -15.67
CA VAL A 163 -5.48 0.16 -15.80
C VAL A 163 -4.99 0.59 -17.19
N ALA A 164 -3.92 0.00 -17.71
CA ALA A 164 -3.42 0.29 -19.06
C ALA A 164 -4.47 -0.02 -20.13
N ASP A 165 -5.12 -1.19 -20.07
CA ASP A 165 -6.18 -1.56 -21.00
C ASP A 165 -7.35 -0.58 -20.93
N THR A 166 -7.76 -0.18 -19.73
CA THR A 166 -8.79 0.84 -19.50
C THR A 166 -8.42 2.18 -20.13
N VAL A 167 -7.18 2.63 -19.98
CA VAL A 167 -6.71 3.92 -20.52
C VAL A 167 -6.69 3.93 -22.03
N VAL A 168 -6.23 2.84 -22.65
CA VAL A 168 -6.15 2.75 -24.13
C VAL A 168 -7.43 2.25 -24.80
N GLY A 169 -8.46 1.92 -24.01
CA GLY A 169 -9.75 1.45 -24.52
C GLY A 169 -9.77 -0.01 -24.96
N ASN A 170 -8.82 -0.81 -24.53
CA ASN A 170 -8.86 -2.26 -24.72
C ASN A 170 -9.87 -2.91 -23.77
N LYS A 171 -10.38 -4.07 -24.16
CA LYS A 171 -11.18 -4.90 -23.26
C LYS A 171 -10.25 -5.66 -22.32
N PRO A 172 -10.33 -5.46 -20.98
CA PRO A 172 -9.54 -6.23 -20.04
C PRO A 172 -9.88 -7.73 -20.10
N ASP A 173 -8.87 -8.57 -19.97
CA ASP A 173 -9.02 -10.05 -19.96
C ASP A 173 -9.27 -10.56 -18.54
N TYR A 174 -10.39 -10.12 -17.94
CA TYR A 174 -10.83 -10.54 -16.61
C TYR A 174 -12.34 -10.82 -16.63
N SER A 175 -12.82 -11.67 -15.71
CA SER A 175 -14.25 -11.94 -15.57
C SER A 175 -15.01 -10.67 -15.16
N ALA A 176 -16.29 -10.62 -15.52
CA ALA A 176 -17.14 -9.49 -15.17
C ALA A 176 -17.24 -9.27 -13.65
N ASP A 177 -17.22 -10.36 -12.85
CA ASP A 177 -17.27 -10.30 -11.39
C ASP A 177 -16.01 -9.62 -10.82
N ILE A 178 -14.82 -9.99 -11.27
CA ILE A 178 -13.57 -9.35 -10.87
C ILE A 178 -13.59 -7.87 -11.25
N LEU A 179 -14.02 -7.55 -12.46
CA LEU A 179 -14.08 -6.15 -12.91
C LEU A 179 -15.08 -5.33 -12.07
N ALA A 180 -16.21 -5.92 -11.70
CA ALA A 180 -17.19 -5.28 -10.82
C ALA A 180 -16.63 -5.03 -9.40
N GLU A 181 -15.94 -6.03 -8.83
CA GLU A 181 -15.31 -5.91 -7.50
C GLU A 181 -14.16 -4.89 -7.46
N LEU A 182 -13.51 -4.61 -8.57
CA LEU A 182 -12.43 -3.62 -8.64
C LEU A 182 -12.93 -2.24 -9.09
N SER A 183 -14.11 -2.16 -9.69
CA SER A 183 -14.67 -0.91 -10.22
C SER A 183 -14.98 0.10 -9.12
N PRO A 184 -14.66 1.41 -9.30
CA PRO A 184 -15.10 2.46 -8.39
C PRO A 184 -16.65 2.59 -8.33
N SER A 185 -17.38 2.06 -9.30
CA SER A 185 -18.86 2.09 -9.32
C SER A 185 -19.49 1.39 -8.13
N ARG A 186 -18.78 0.47 -7.48
CA ARG A 186 -19.28 -0.24 -6.28
C ARG A 186 -19.43 0.64 -5.03
N PHE A 187 -18.96 1.89 -5.10
CA PHE A 187 -19.13 2.88 -4.03
C PHE A 187 -20.19 3.95 -4.36
N LEU A 188 -20.94 3.75 -5.43
CA LEU A 188 -22.08 4.61 -5.73
C LEU A 188 -23.32 4.01 -5.03
N ASP A 189 -23.87 4.72 -4.08
CA ASP A 189 -25.22 4.57 -3.57
C ASP A 189 -26.18 5.48 -4.35
#